data_8dae2e70bafdba011d739c163e437c1e
#
_entry.id   8dae2e70bafdba011d739c163e437c1e
#
_cell.length_a   1.000
_cell.length_b   1.000
_cell.length_c   1.000
_cell.angle_alpha   90.00
_cell.angle_beta   90.00
_cell.angle_gamma   90.00
#
_symmetry.space_group_name_H-M   'P 1'
#
loop_
_entity.id
_entity.type
_entity.pdbx_description
1 polymer ?
#
loop_
_entity_poly.entity_id
_entity_poly.type
_entity_poly.pdbx_seq_one_letter_code
_entity_poly.pdbx_strand_id
1 'polypeptide(L)'
;IYKSIEDRVTTLQQMLKEYGVDMQIKFMDFNSIIKNVNERNFKITSFKYTGLVFPNPETSMKSSLADQNNNNNIWGFKSDRVDELLKEYDVAFDIKERVKIIREIDGIWAEEHPTAYGLGENSRKTMWWNKFGYPDWVHTRYGGEFWDAFTYWWFDEDANARLKSAMSNNQDLPIDPVEIKFWPAYKVNNL
;
A
#
# COMPACT_ATOMS: atom_id res chain seq x y z
N ILE A 1 -8.60 17.64 5.92
CA ILE A 1 -7.37 17.11 6.54
C ILE A 1 -7.77 16.42 7.81
N TYR A 2 -7.34 15.19 8.00
CA TYR A 2 -7.62 14.46 9.24
C TYR A 2 -6.77 15.06 10.36
N LYS A 3 -7.40 15.46 11.47
CA LYS A 3 -6.73 16.03 12.64
C LYS A 3 -5.54 15.20 13.12
N SER A 4 -5.65 13.87 13.03
CA SER A 4 -4.58 12.94 13.40
C SER A 4 -3.31 13.04 12.50
N ILE A 5 -3.43 13.51 11.28
CA ILE A 5 -2.27 13.76 10.38
C ILE A 5 -1.64 15.09 10.76
N GLU A 6 -2.46 16.11 10.98
CA GLU A 6 -2.02 17.43 11.41
C GLU A 6 -1.22 17.33 12.71
N ASP A 7 -1.75 16.65 13.72
CA ASP A 7 -1.10 16.47 15.02
C ASP A 7 0.26 15.74 14.88
N ARG A 8 0.35 14.73 14.01
CA ARG A 8 1.61 14.01 13.79
C ARG A 8 2.68 14.85 13.10
N VAL A 9 2.32 15.60 12.06
CA VAL A 9 3.30 16.40 11.33
C VAL A 9 3.75 17.63 12.14
N THR A 10 2.86 18.22 12.94
CA THR A 10 3.23 19.31 13.86
C THR A 10 4.11 18.82 15.00
N THR A 11 3.89 17.62 15.52
CA THR A 11 4.79 17.00 16.50
C THR A 11 6.16 16.76 15.87
N LEU A 12 6.22 16.21 14.66
CA LEU A 12 7.49 16.02 13.94
C LEU A 12 8.21 17.35 13.72
N GLN A 13 7.49 18.40 13.33
CA GLN A 13 8.06 19.75 13.15
C GLN A 13 8.72 20.24 14.43
N GLN A 14 8.05 20.07 15.59
CA GLN A 14 8.59 20.48 16.88
C GLN A 14 9.85 19.69 17.23
N MET A 15 9.85 18.38 17.06
CA MET A 15 11.01 17.53 17.31
C MET A 15 12.20 17.92 16.42
N LEU A 16 11.98 18.13 15.13
CA LEU A 16 13.04 18.51 14.19
C LEU A 16 13.65 19.87 14.51
N LYS A 17 12.87 20.79 15.07
CA LYS A 17 13.37 22.11 15.50
C LYS A 17 14.44 22.01 16.59
N GLU A 18 14.33 21.01 17.49
CA GLU A 18 15.35 20.76 18.54
C GLU A 18 16.70 20.36 17.94
N TYR A 19 16.69 19.79 16.73
CA TYR A 19 17.89 19.42 15.97
C TYR A 19 18.33 20.48 14.95
N GLY A 20 17.75 21.68 15.01
CA GLY A 20 18.10 22.79 14.12
C GLY A 20 17.48 22.72 12.72
N VAL A 21 16.48 21.85 12.51
CA VAL A 21 15.77 21.75 11.22
C VAL A 21 14.48 22.56 11.27
N ASP A 22 14.39 23.60 10.44
CA ASP A 22 13.17 24.39 10.26
C ASP A 22 12.27 23.76 9.18
N MET A 23 11.36 22.89 9.61
CA MET A 23 10.39 22.25 8.74
C MET A 23 9.14 23.11 8.59
N GLN A 24 8.82 23.52 7.38
CA GLN A 24 7.59 24.23 7.05
C GLN A 24 6.55 23.26 6.50
N ILE A 25 5.33 23.31 7.09
CA ILE A 25 4.23 22.44 6.73
C ILE A 25 3.29 23.20 5.80
N LYS A 26 2.95 22.59 4.65
CA LYS A 26 1.95 23.10 3.73
C LYS A 26 0.85 22.07 3.54
N PHE A 27 -0.33 22.35 4.06
CA PHE A 27 -1.50 21.51 3.83
C PHE A 27 -2.14 21.81 2.47
N MET A 28 -2.47 20.77 1.74
CA MET A 28 -3.04 20.84 0.39
C MET A 28 -4.15 19.79 0.26
N ASP A 29 -5.05 19.98 -0.69
CA ASP A 29 -5.96 18.91 -1.10
C ASP A 29 -5.23 17.79 -1.84
N PHE A 30 -5.85 16.60 -1.89
CA PHE A 30 -5.21 15.42 -2.45
C PHE A 30 -4.80 15.59 -3.92
N ASN A 31 -5.65 16.21 -4.75
CA ASN A 31 -5.35 16.40 -6.18
C ASN A 31 -4.15 17.32 -6.39
N SER A 32 -4.03 18.37 -5.58
CA SER A 32 -2.88 19.26 -5.57
C SER A 32 -1.60 18.54 -5.14
N ILE A 33 -1.67 17.62 -4.16
CA ILE A 33 -0.54 16.79 -3.76
C ILE A 33 -0.12 15.90 -4.94
N ILE A 34 -1.06 15.18 -5.56
CA ILE A 34 -0.77 14.30 -6.70
C ILE A 34 -0.12 15.09 -7.86
N LYS A 35 -0.66 16.26 -8.18
CA LYS A 35 -0.06 17.11 -9.21
C LYS A 35 1.39 17.47 -8.89
N ASN A 36 1.65 17.97 -7.68
CA ASN A 36 3.02 18.33 -7.27
C ASN A 36 3.96 17.12 -7.29
N VAL A 37 3.50 15.94 -6.91
CA VAL A 37 4.28 14.71 -6.95
C VAL A 37 4.60 14.31 -8.39
N ASN A 38 3.62 14.31 -9.27
CA ASN A 38 3.82 13.97 -10.68
C ASN A 38 4.75 14.95 -11.41
N GLU A 39 4.77 16.20 -10.99
CA GLU A 39 5.64 17.26 -11.47
C GLU A 39 6.98 17.34 -10.72
N ARG A 40 7.17 16.50 -9.68
CA ARG A 40 8.30 16.55 -8.72
C ARG A 40 8.50 17.91 -8.07
N ASN A 41 7.42 18.67 -7.91
CA ASN A 41 7.40 19.98 -7.28
C ASN A 41 7.14 19.85 -5.76
N PHE A 42 8.00 19.11 -5.08
CA PHE A 42 7.95 18.91 -3.63
C PHE A 42 9.36 18.69 -3.08
N LYS A 43 9.55 18.95 -1.78
CA LYS A 43 10.76 18.58 -1.06
C LYS A 43 10.56 17.32 -0.24
N ILE A 44 9.47 17.27 0.53
CA ILE A 44 9.05 16.12 1.33
C ILE A 44 7.56 15.96 1.15
N THR A 45 7.10 14.74 0.93
CA THR A 45 5.68 14.41 0.88
C THR A 45 5.45 13.03 1.49
N SER A 46 4.21 12.74 1.90
CA SER A 46 3.85 11.44 2.46
C SER A 46 2.93 10.70 1.52
N PHE A 47 3.27 9.46 1.22
CA PHE A 47 2.49 8.58 0.36
C PHE A 47 2.26 7.24 1.03
N LYS A 48 1.14 6.60 0.70
CA LYS A 48 0.87 5.20 1.03
C LYS A 48 1.04 4.36 -0.23
N TYR A 49 1.89 3.35 -0.15
CA TYR A 49 2.06 2.35 -1.21
C TYR A 49 1.48 1.02 -0.76
N THR A 50 0.99 0.26 -1.73
CA THR A 50 0.57 -1.13 -1.55
C THR A 50 1.50 -2.03 -2.34
N GLY A 51 1.76 -3.23 -1.80
CA GLY A 51 2.57 -4.22 -2.51
C GLY A 51 1.85 -4.79 -3.73
N LEU A 52 2.63 -5.28 -4.68
CA LEU A 52 2.17 -6.06 -5.81
C LEU A 52 2.57 -7.52 -5.63
N VAL A 53 1.79 -8.46 -6.20
CA VAL A 53 2.14 -9.89 -6.22
C VAL A 53 3.46 -10.10 -6.95
N PHE A 54 3.62 -9.44 -8.08
CA PHE A 54 4.86 -9.40 -8.86
C PHE A 54 5.34 -7.96 -8.93
N PRO A 55 6.37 -7.58 -8.18
CA PRO A 55 6.94 -6.25 -8.27
C PRO A 55 7.35 -5.90 -9.69
N ASN A 56 7.03 -4.70 -10.12
CA ASN A 56 7.56 -4.13 -11.37
C ASN A 56 8.36 -2.87 -11.03
N PRO A 57 9.66 -3.00 -10.75
CA PRO A 57 10.50 -1.87 -10.37
C PRO A 57 10.79 -0.91 -11.54
N GLU A 58 10.69 -1.34 -12.78
CA GLU A 58 11.00 -0.52 -13.95
C GLU A 58 10.21 0.78 -13.96
N THR A 59 8.91 0.72 -13.67
CA THR A 59 8.02 1.89 -13.74
C THR A 59 8.38 3.01 -12.77
N SER A 60 9.07 2.69 -11.68
CA SER A 60 9.41 3.64 -10.62
C SER A 60 10.90 3.90 -10.45
N MET A 61 11.79 3.06 -11.03
CA MET A 61 13.22 3.13 -10.76
C MET A 61 14.09 3.32 -12.01
N LYS A 62 13.53 3.21 -13.21
CA LYS A 62 14.29 3.39 -14.45
C LYS A 62 14.79 4.82 -14.58
N SER A 63 16.10 4.99 -14.79
CA SER A 63 16.77 6.31 -14.85
C SER A 63 16.23 7.21 -15.95
N SER A 64 15.82 6.66 -17.09
CA SER A 64 15.26 7.45 -18.20
C SER A 64 13.91 8.13 -17.85
N LEU A 65 13.23 7.69 -16.80
CA LEU A 65 11.98 8.30 -16.32
C LEU A 65 12.25 9.47 -15.36
N ALA A 66 13.44 9.58 -14.80
CA ALA A 66 13.77 10.54 -13.75
C ALA A 66 13.61 12.01 -14.21
N ASP A 67 13.86 12.30 -15.47
CA ASP A 67 13.76 13.66 -16.03
C ASP A 67 12.40 13.95 -16.70
N GLN A 68 11.48 12.98 -16.65
CA GLN A 68 10.16 13.09 -17.27
C GLN A 68 9.08 13.24 -16.18
N ASN A 69 8.13 14.16 -16.37
CA ASN A 69 7.00 14.32 -15.48
C ASN A 69 5.92 13.26 -15.74
N ASN A 70 4.97 13.13 -14.81
CA ASN A 70 3.80 12.25 -14.92
C ASN A 70 4.14 10.77 -15.10
N ASN A 71 5.10 10.27 -14.31
CA ASN A 71 5.45 8.86 -14.23
C ASN A 71 5.66 8.43 -12.76
N ASN A 72 5.90 7.14 -12.54
CA ASN A 72 6.03 6.58 -11.20
C ASN A 72 7.42 6.77 -10.57
N ASN A 73 8.43 7.21 -11.31
CA ASN A 73 9.71 7.60 -10.74
C ASN A 73 9.61 9.02 -10.14
N ILE A 74 8.77 9.14 -9.12
CA ILE A 74 8.44 10.43 -8.47
C ILE A 74 9.61 11.03 -7.69
N TRP A 75 10.61 10.24 -7.38
CA TRP A 75 11.81 10.68 -6.67
C TRP A 75 12.87 11.28 -7.58
N GLY A 76 12.76 11.06 -8.91
CA GLY A 76 13.84 11.40 -9.83
C GLY A 76 15.08 10.51 -9.66
N PHE A 77 14.87 9.27 -9.20
CA PHE A 77 15.94 8.32 -8.92
C PHE A 77 16.65 7.90 -10.21
N LYS A 78 17.99 7.81 -10.12
CA LYS A 78 18.86 7.34 -11.21
C LYS A 78 19.94 6.43 -10.65
N SER A 79 20.15 5.28 -11.31
CA SER A 79 21.24 4.38 -11.00
C SER A 79 21.52 3.48 -12.19
N ASP A 80 22.72 3.54 -12.73
CA ASP A 80 23.15 2.70 -13.84
C ASP A 80 23.06 1.21 -13.47
N ARG A 81 23.43 0.86 -12.22
CA ARG A 81 23.33 -0.52 -11.73
C ARG A 81 21.90 -0.99 -11.65
N VAL A 82 20.96 -0.15 -11.20
CA VAL A 82 19.54 -0.49 -11.19
C VAL A 82 19.03 -0.66 -12.62
N ASP A 83 19.42 0.17 -13.57
CA ASP A 83 19.02 0.04 -14.99
C ASP A 83 19.53 -1.30 -15.61
N GLU A 84 20.70 -1.79 -15.20
CA GLU A 84 21.17 -3.13 -15.58
C GLU A 84 20.32 -4.23 -14.94
N LEU A 85 20.07 -4.15 -13.64
CA LEU A 85 19.25 -5.11 -12.90
C LEU A 85 17.81 -5.18 -13.42
N LEU A 86 17.24 -4.08 -13.90
CA LEU A 86 15.93 -4.07 -14.54
C LEU A 86 15.91 -4.91 -15.80
N LYS A 87 16.96 -4.85 -16.63
CA LYS A 87 17.09 -5.68 -17.85
C LYS A 87 17.23 -7.16 -17.50
N GLU A 88 18.01 -7.47 -16.45
CA GLU A 88 18.13 -8.84 -15.94
C GLU A 88 16.78 -9.35 -15.41
N TYR A 89 16.03 -8.50 -14.69
CA TYR A 89 14.72 -8.84 -14.15
C TYR A 89 13.69 -9.16 -15.22
N ASP A 90 13.69 -8.45 -16.33
CA ASP A 90 12.74 -8.64 -17.43
C ASP A 90 12.86 -10.01 -18.10
N VAL A 91 14.06 -10.58 -18.12
CA VAL A 91 14.33 -11.90 -18.71
C VAL A 91 14.40 -13.04 -17.67
N ALA A 92 14.36 -12.73 -16.40
CA ALA A 92 14.37 -13.72 -15.33
C ALA A 92 12.96 -14.29 -15.12
N PHE A 93 12.76 -15.59 -15.35
CA PHE A 93 11.48 -16.28 -15.14
C PHE A 93 11.47 -17.12 -13.86
N ASP A 94 12.64 -17.43 -13.32
CA ASP A 94 12.75 -18.12 -12.03
C ASP A 94 12.48 -17.16 -10.88
N ILE A 95 11.60 -17.57 -9.95
CA ILE A 95 11.20 -16.71 -8.81
C ILE A 95 12.38 -16.40 -7.90
N LYS A 96 13.29 -17.36 -7.68
CA LYS A 96 14.44 -17.15 -6.78
C LYS A 96 15.42 -16.15 -7.38
N GLU A 97 15.61 -16.21 -8.69
CA GLU A 97 16.42 -15.24 -9.42
C GLU A 97 15.80 -13.84 -9.35
N ARG A 98 14.50 -13.71 -9.62
CA ARG A 98 13.79 -12.43 -9.46
C ARG A 98 13.90 -11.85 -8.05
N VAL A 99 13.73 -12.68 -7.03
CA VAL A 99 13.87 -12.26 -5.63
C VAL A 99 15.28 -11.75 -5.34
N LYS A 100 16.32 -12.40 -5.91
CA LYS A 100 17.71 -11.96 -5.74
C LYS A 100 17.93 -10.58 -6.37
N ILE A 101 17.46 -10.38 -7.59
CA ILE A 101 17.57 -9.10 -8.30
C ILE A 101 16.82 -7.99 -7.53
N ILE A 102 15.57 -8.23 -7.12
CA ILE A 102 14.79 -7.25 -6.36
C ILE A 102 15.46 -6.88 -5.03
N ARG A 103 16.08 -7.83 -4.33
CA ARG A 103 16.81 -7.54 -3.09
C ARG A 103 18.05 -6.68 -3.31
N GLU A 104 18.74 -6.85 -4.44
CA GLU A 104 19.86 -5.98 -4.79
C GLU A 104 19.37 -4.56 -5.10
N ILE A 105 18.29 -4.42 -5.89
CA ILE A 105 17.65 -3.13 -6.15
C ILE A 105 17.20 -2.46 -4.85
N ASP A 106 16.56 -3.20 -3.96
CA ASP A 106 16.09 -2.70 -2.66
C ASP A 106 17.26 -2.24 -1.76
N GLY A 107 18.39 -2.97 -1.80
CA GLY A 107 19.62 -2.55 -1.11
C GLY A 107 20.17 -1.22 -1.62
N ILE A 108 20.27 -1.05 -2.94
CA ILE A 108 20.71 0.22 -3.56
C ILE A 108 19.75 1.35 -3.19
N TRP A 109 18.44 1.10 -3.27
CA TRP A 109 17.41 2.06 -2.88
C TRP A 109 17.55 2.48 -1.40
N ALA A 110 17.79 1.52 -0.52
CA ALA A 110 17.93 1.80 0.91
C ALA A 110 19.18 2.65 1.22
N GLU A 111 20.28 2.44 0.52
CA GLU A 111 21.53 3.21 0.67
C GLU A 111 21.39 4.68 0.23
N GLU A 112 20.60 4.93 -0.80
CA GLU A 112 20.34 6.29 -1.31
C GLU A 112 19.33 7.09 -0.46
N HIS A 113 18.62 6.43 0.45
CA HIS A 113 17.66 7.03 1.39
C HIS A 113 16.59 7.95 0.76
N PRO A 114 16.01 7.65 -0.41
CA PRO A 114 15.01 8.51 -1.03
C PRO A 114 13.66 8.48 -0.29
N THR A 115 13.49 7.53 0.61
CA THR A 115 12.26 7.32 1.37
C THR A 115 12.56 7.01 2.83
N ALA A 116 11.93 7.75 3.75
CA ALA A 116 11.84 7.36 5.15
C ALA A 116 10.59 6.50 5.34
N TYR A 117 10.78 5.21 5.65
CA TYR A 117 9.67 4.31 5.89
C TYR A 117 8.96 4.66 7.20
N GLY A 118 7.65 4.87 7.10
CA GLY A 118 6.79 5.12 8.24
C GLY A 118 6.14 3.85 8.78
N LEU A 119 4.90 3.97 9.23
CA LEU A 119 4.13 2.86 9.76
C LEU A 119 3.60 1.98 8.62
N GLY A 120 3.85 0.68 8.71
CA GLY A 120 3.22 -0.35 7.90
C GLY A 120 2.06 -1.00 8.63
N GLU A 121 1.03 -1.40 7.91
CA GLU A 121 -0.08 -2.19 8.43
C GLU A 121 0.02 -3.61 7.89
N ASN A 122 -0.05 -4.59 8.78
CA ASN A 122 -0.08 -6.02 8.44
C ASN A 122 -1.50 -6.61 8.47
N SER A 123 -2.49 -5.78 8.70
CA SER A 123 -3.90 -6.16 8.78
C SER A 123 -4.77 -5.12 8.06
N ARG A 124 -5.95 -5.54 7.66
CA ARG A 124 -6.96 -4.68 7.07
C ARG A 124 -8.17 -4.62 7.97
N LYS A 125 -8.69 -3.43 8.22
CA LYS A 125 -9.94 -3.22 8.95
C LYS A 125 -11.05 -3.02 7.93
N THR A 126 -11.94 -3.99 7.85
CA THR A 126 -13.07 -3.98 6.92
C THR A 126 -14.36 -4.10 7.68
N MET A 127 -15.39 -3.34 7.30
CA MET A 127 -16.74 -3.45 7.85
C MET A 127 -17.73 -3.66 6.72
N TRP A 128 -18.64 -4.60 6.91
CA TRP A 128 -19.70 -4.88 5.96
C TRP A 128 -20.97 -5.36 6.66
N TRP A 129 -22.07 -5.31 5.93
CA TRP A 129 -23.34 -5.85 6.40
C TRP A 129 -23.38 -7.36 6.28
N ASN A 130 -23.93 -8.05 7.29
CA ASN A 130 -24.11 -9.51 7.32
C ASN A 130 -25.16 -9.99 6.29
N LYS A 131 -25.03 -9.57 5.06
CA LYS A 131 -25.84 -9.98 3.91
C LYS A 131 -24.98 -10.39 2.72
N PHE A 132 -23.66 -10.45 2.92
CA PHE A 132 -22.72 -10.87 1.90
C PHE A 132 -22.04 -12.15 2.33
N GLY A 133 -21.95 -13.09 1.40
CA GLY A 133 -21.07 -14.22 1.47
C GLY A 133 -19.72 -13.89 0.83
N TYR A 134 -18.68 -14.53 1.30
CA TYR A 134 -17.31 -14.30 0.83
C TYR A 134 -16.47 -15.57 1.01
N PRO A 135 -15.34 -15.73 0.27
CA PRO A 135 -14.43 -16.84 0.45
C PRO A 135 -13.74 -16.80 1.84
N ASP A 136 -13.26 -17.94 2.32
CA ASP A 136 -12.58 -18.06 3.62
C ASP A 136 -11.39 -17.10 3.78
N TRP A 137 -10.77 -16.70 2.69
CA TRP A 137 -9.66 -15.73 2.68
C TRP A 137 -10.14 -14.25 2.68
N VAL A 138 -11.43 -13.97 2.55
CA VAL A 138 -12.12 -12.66 2.56
C VAL A 138 -11.56 -11.69 1.53
N HIS A 139 -10.27 -11.40 1.58
CA HIS A 139 -9.52 -10.55 0.66
C HIS A 139 -8.31 -11.30 0.10
N THR A 140 -7.94 -11.02 -1.13
CA THR A 140 -6.70 -11.53 -1.73
C THR A 140 -5.50 -11.03 -0.94
N ARG A 141 -4.42 -11.82 -0.92
CA ARG A 141 -3.23 -11.52 -0.11
C ARG A 141 -2.61 -10.16 -0.44
N TYR A 142 -2.63 -9.78 -1.71
CA TYR A 142 -2.04 -8.56 -2.24
C TYR A 142 -3.03 -7.74 -3.07
N GLY A 143 -4.29 -8.03 -2.94
CA GLY A 143 -5.35 -7.39 -3.70
C GLY A 143 -5.74 -6.03 -3.16
N GLY A 144 -6.62 -5.42 -3.87
CA GLY A 144 -7.17 -4.10 -3.58
C GLY A 144 -8.45 -4.18 -2.77
N GLU A 145 -8.39 -4.71 -1.55
CA GLU A 145 -9.44 -4.56 -0.51
C GLU A 145 -10.89 -4.45 -1.04
N PHE A 146 -11.23 -3.23 -1.39
CA PHE A 146 -12.53 -2.84 -1.89
C PHE A 146 -12.92 -3.54 -3.21
N TRP A 147 -11.98 -3.71 -4.13
CA TRP A 147 -12.21 -4.39 -5.40
C TRP A 147 -12.44 -5.89 -5.25
N ASP A 148 -11.84 -6.50 -4.23
CA ASP A 148 -12.05 -7.91 -3.92
C ASP A 148 -13.50 -8.19 -3.55
N ALA A 149 -14.17 -7.27 -2.85
CA ALA A 149 -15.57 -7.40 -2.51
C ALA A 149 -16.48 -7.41 -3.75
N PHE A 150 -16.16 -6.62 -4.79
CA PHE A 150 -16.90 -6.64 -6.04
C PHE A 150 -16.58 -7.84 -6.94
N THR A 151 -15.43 -8.44 -6.76
CA THR A 151 -14.95 -9.51 -7.64
C THR A 151 -15.28 -10.90 -7.09
N TYR A 152 -15.21 -11.08 -5.78
CA TYR A 152 -15.24 -12.40 -5.15
C TYR A 152 -16.36 -12.59 -4.13
N TRP A 153 -17.03 -11.53 -3.70
CA TRP A 153 -18.14 -11.63 -2.76
C TRP A 153 -19.46 -11.76 -3.50
N TRP A 154 -20.45 -12.34 -2.85
CA TRP A 154 -21.80 -12.50 -3.40
C TRP A 154 -22.84 -12.03 -2.42
N PHE A 155 -24.03 -11.70 -2.94
CA PHE A 155 -25.18 -11.45 -2.10
C PHE A 155 -25.73 -12.79 -1.61
N ASP A 156 -25.87 -12.93 -0.27
CA ASP A 156 -26.39 -14.10 0.39
C ASP A 156 -27.82 -13.81 0.85
N GLU A 157 -28.80 -14.42 0.16
CA GLU A 157 -30.22 -14.20 0.44
C GLU A 157 -30.62 -14.67 1.83
N ASP A 158 -30.10 -15.80 2.31
CA ASP A 158 -30.38 -16.34 3.63
C ASP A 158 -29.78 -15.47 4.75
N ALA A 159 -28.55 -15.02 4.56
CA ALA A 159 -27.92 -14.09 5.47
C ALA A 159 -28.68 -12.75 5.54
N ASN A 160 -29.12 -12.24 4.38
CA ASN A 160 -29.93 -11.04 4.32
C ASN A 160 -31.31 -11.20 4.98
N ALA A 161 -31.95 -12.36 4.84
CA ALA A 161 -33.22 -12.65 5.53
C ALA A 161 -33.03 -12.70 7.05
N ARG A 162 -31.97 -13.38 7.53
CA ARG A 162 -31.61 -13.40 8.95
C ARG A 162 -31.32 -11.99 9.49
N LEU A 163 -30.58 -11.17 8.77
CA LEU A 163 -30.28 -9.78 9.15
C LEU A 163 -31.55 -8.94 9.27
N LYS A 164 -32.45 -9.01 8.28
CA LYS A 164 -33.73 -8.29 8.30
C LYS A 164 -34.61 -8.71 9.46
N SER A 165 -34.71 -10.03 9.72
CA SER A 165 -35.46 -10.56 10.85
C SER A 165 -34.90 -10.07 12.18
N ALA A 166 -33.60 -10.12 12.37
CA ALA A 166 -32.94 -9.64 13.59
C ALA A 166 -33.18 -8.15 13.81
N MET A 167 -33.05 -7.33 12.78
CA MET A 167 -33.35 -5.89 12.86
C MET A 167 -34.82 -5.60 13.21
N SER A 168 -35.76 -6.32 12.61
CA SER A 168 -37.19 -6.14 12.87
C SER A 168 -37.60 -6.55 14.29
N ASN A 169 -36.93 -7.52 14.87
CA ASN A 169 -37.22 -8.05 16.19
C ASN A 169 -36.30 -7.49 17.29
N ASN A 170 -35.44 -6.51 16.95
CA ASN A 170 -34.42 -5.95 17.84
C ASN A 170 -33.56 -7.04 18.51
N GLN A 171 -33.11 -8.02 17.72
CA GLN A 171 -32.31 -9.16 18.17
C GLN A 171 -30.88 -9.03 17.64
N ASP A 172 -29.93 -9.48 18.43
CA ASP A 172 -28.54 -9.54 18.02
C ASP A 172 -28.31 -10.77 17.11
N LEU A 173 -27.45 -10.62 16.12
CA LEU A 173 -26.89 -11.73 15.38
C LEU A 173 -25.65 -12.29 16.10
N PRO A 174 -25.31 -13.58 15.89
CA PRO A 174 -24.05 -14.12 16.36
C PRO A 174 -22.87 -13.27 15.88
N ILE A 175 -21.92 -13.04 16.77
CA ILE A 175 -20.71 -12.26 16.46
C ILE A 175 -19.74 -13.21 15.73
N ASP A 176 -19.41 -12.86 14.50
CA ASP A 176 -18.36 -13.53 13.75
C ASP A 176 -16.96 -13.20 14.29
N PRO A 177 -15.93 -14.03 14.01
CA PRO A 177 -14.57 -13.73 14.43
C PRO A 177 -14.12 -12.36 13.97
N VAL A 178 -13.65 -11.52 14.88
CA VAL A 178 -13.14 -10.17 14.60
C VAL A 178 -11.85 -10.21 13.76
N GLU A 179 -11.08 -11.29 13.89
CA GLU A 179 -9.83 -11.50 13.17
C GLU A 179 -9.93 -12.73 12.26
N ILE A 180 -9.67 -12.52 10.97
CA ILE A 180 -9.58 -13.59 9.98
C ILE A 180 -8.11 -13.74 9.60
N LYS A 181 -7.51 -14.88 9.99
CA LYS A 181 -6.07 -15.18 9.84
C LYS A 181 -5.81 -16.22 8.75
N PHE A 182 -6.54 -16.18 7.64
CA PHE A 182 -6.36 -17.15 6.56
C PHE A 182 -4.94 -17.14 6.01
N TRP A 183 -4.44 -16.00 5.56
CA TRP A 183 -3.15 -15.90 4.90
C TRP A 183 -1.94 -16.21 5.80
N PRO A 184 -1.90 -15.80 7.08
CA PRO A 184 -0.86 -16.23 8.00
C PRO A 184 -0.84 -17.74 8.24
N ALA A 185 -2.02 -18.38 8.21
CA ALA A 185 -2.14 -19.83 8.37
C ALA A 185 -1.87 -20.61 7.06
N TYR A 186 -1.97 -19.95 5.91
CA TYR A 186 -1.77 -20.56 4.60
C TYR A 186 -0.28 -20.79 4.36
N LYS A 187 0.13 -22.03 4.55
CA LYS A 187 1.52 -22.45 4.25
C LYS A 187 1.65 -22.66 2.75
N VAL A 188 2.32 -21.77 2.09
CA VAL A 188 2.80 -21.99 0.73
C VAL A 188 3.97 -22.98 0.84
N ASN A 189 3.69 -24.25 0.58
CA ASN A 189 4.66 -25.35 0.74
C ASN A 189 5.72 -25.37 -0.35
N ASN A 190 6.12 -24.32 -0.98
CA ASN A 190 7.19 -24.31 -2.00
C ASN A 190 7.54 -22.91 -2.51
N LEU A 191 7.80 -21.97 -1.63
CA LEU A 191 8.54 -20.78 -1.99
C LEU A 191 9.91 -20.76 -1.32
#